data_6f60450108b28949aa7ab950f8d10fcb
#
_entry.id   6f60450108b28949aa7ab950f8d10fcb
#
_cell.length_a   1.000
_cell.length_b   1.000
_cell.length_c   1.000
_cell.angle_alpha   90.00
_cell.angle_beta   90.00
_cell.angle_gamma   90.00
#
_symmetry.space_group_name_H-M   'P 1'
#
loop_
_entity.id
_entity.type
_entity.pdbx_description
1 polymer ?
#
loop_
_entity_poly.entity_id
_entity_poly.type
_entity_poly.pdbx_seq_one_letter_code
_entity_poly.pdbx_strand_id
1 'polypeptide(L)'
;MKPEMKKLIIANLPYLLFVYLFGKLGQTYRLAAGADLSEKLLHLADGFSLAFESAAPSFHLFDLAVGVAGAVALRLMVYCKSKNAKKYRRGVEYGSARWGGPKDIAPYIDPVFDNNILLTQTERLTMNNRPKDPKTARNKNVLVIGGSGSGKTRFFVKPNLMQCVSKDYPTSFVITDPKGSLIGEVGQLLVRCGYRVKVLNTINFSKSMRYNPFRYIHSEKDILKLVNTLICNTKGEGEKSAEDFWIKSERLLYSALIGYIWYEAPDDEMNFTTLLEMINTSEAREDDPEFQSPVDQMFERLEEKDPEHFAVRQYRKFLLSAGKTRSSILISCGARLAPFDIREVRELMEDDELELDTIGDKKTALFLICLLYTSPSPRDGATS
;
A
#
# COMPACT_ATOMS: atom_id res chain seq x y z
N MET A 1 -46.36 -3.72 32.46
CA MET A 1 -45.38 -2.65 32.13
C MET A 1 -44.30 -3.29 31.28
N LYS A 2 -44.04 -2.77 30.08
CA LYS A 2 -43.03 -3.33 29.16
C LYS A 2 -41.62 -3.33 29.83
N PRO A 3 -40.81 -4.37 29.64
CA PRO A 3 -39.50 -4.50 30.32
C PRO A 3 -38.54 -3.31 30.09
N GLU A 4 -38.71 -2.61 28.98
CA GLU A 4 -37.93 -1.40 28.69
C GLU A 4 -38.34 -0.20 29.58
N MET A 5 -39.62 -0.05 29.89
CA MET A 5 -40.09 1.00 30.80
C MET A 5 -39.61 0.79 32.24
N LYS A 6 -39.56 -0.48 32.71
CA LYS A 6 -38.96 -0.79 34.04
C LYS A 6 -37.51 -0.37 34.13
N LYS A 7 -36.73 -0.67 33.11
CA LYS A 7 -35.28 -0.26 33.03
C LYS A 7 -35.11 1.26 33.02
N LEU A 8 -35.99 1.98 32.33
CA LEU A 8 -35.95 3.43 32.25
C LEU A 8 -36.27 4.07 33.59
N ILE A 9 -37.29 3.58 34.29
CA ILE A 9 -37.69 4.08 35.62
C ILE A 9 -36.58 3.82 36.65
N ILE A 10 -36.05 2.59 36.71
CA ILE A 10 -34.98 2.23 37.65
C ILE A 10 -33.71 3.06 37.40
N ALA A 11 -33.36 3.30 36.13
CA ALA A 11 -32.17 4.11 35.78
C ALA A 11 -32.33 5.59 36.14
N ASN A 12 -33.55 6.12 36.24
CA ASN A 12 -33.79 7.52 36.55
C ASN A 12 -34.19 7.76 38.01
N LEU A 13 -34.46 6.72 38.79
CA LEU A 13 -34.83 6.83 40.23
C LEU A 13 -33.80 7.64 41.04
N PRO A 14 -32.47 7.47 40.91
CA PRO A 14 -31.50 8.26 41.65
C PRO A 14 -31.59 9.77 41.38
N TYR A 15 -32.10 10.17 40.21
CA TYR A 15 -32.17 11.59 39.83
C TYR A 15 -33.30 12.33 40.56
N LEU A 16 -34.28 11.63 41.14
CA LEU A 16 -35.30 12.23 42.04
C LEU A 16 -34.63 12.83 43.31
N LEU A 17 -33.61 12.18 43.82
CA LEU A 17 -32.79 12.74 44.93
C LEU A 17 -32.12 14.05 44.50
N PHE A 18 -31.63 14.12 43.30
CA PHE A 18 -30.99 15.33 42.77
C PHE A 18 -32.01 16.44 42.52
N VAL A 19 -33.24 16.12 42.11
CA VAL A 19 -34.36 17.13 42.03
C VAL A 19 -34.57 17.75 43.40
N TYR A 20 -34.62 16.95 44.47
CA TYR A 20 -34.74 17.43 45.81
C TYR A 20 -33.54 18.31 46.22
N LEU A 21 -32.30 17.87 46.03
CA LEU A 21 -31.11 18.61 46.40
C LEU A 21 -30.99 19.95 45.66
N PHE A 22 -31.18 19.95 44.34
CA PHE A 22 -31.15 21.18 43.54
C PHE A 22 -32.37 22.09 43.87
N GLY A 23 -33.53 21.50 44.21
CA GLY A 23 -34.67 22.27 44.71
C GLY A 23 -34.34 22.96 46.04
N LYS A 24 -33.64 22.29 46.96
CA LYS A 24 -33.13 22.91 48.18
C LYS A 24 -32.14 24.06 47.91
N LEU A 25 -31.25 23.93 46.89
CA LEU A 25 -30.41 25.03 46.45
C LEU A 25 -31.23 26.21 45.89
N GLY A 26 -32.28 25.94 45.10
CA GLY A 26 -33.20 26.98 44.66
C GLY A 26 -33.88 27.70 45.84
N GLN A 27 -34.32 26.94 46.87
CA GLN A 27 -34.90 27.46 48.11
C GLN A 27 -33.89 28.31 48.89
N THR A 28 -32.61 27.87 48.98
CA THR A 28 -31.50 28.62 49.57
C THR A 28 -31.37 29.99 48.92
N TYR A 29 -31.30 30.04 47.59
CA TYR A 29 -31.20 31.28 46.84
C TYR A 29 -32.44 32.18 47.05
N ARG A 30 -33.62 31.61 47.10
CA ARG A 30 -34.88 32.38 47.29
C ARG A 30 -34.97 32.96 48.67
N LEU A 31 -34.53 32.26 49.72
CA LEU A 31 -34.58 32.66 51.14
C LEU A 31 -33.39 33.58 51.53
N ALA A 32 -32.32 33.63 50.73
CA ALA A 32 -31.22 34.55 50.95
C ALA A 32 -31.67 36.02 50.90
N ALA A 33 -31.20 36.83 51.88
CA ALA A 33 -31.51 38.26 51.97
C ALA A 33 -30.79 39.02 50.85
N GLY A 34 -31.44 40.04 50.31
CA GLY A 34 -30.90 40.91 49.24
C GLY A 34 -31.89 41.14 48.12
N ALA A 35 -31.78 42.32 47.45
CA ALA A 35 -32.57 42.68 46.29
C ALA A 35 -31.91 42.23 44.98
N ASP A 36 -30.58 42.32 44.93
CA ASP A 36 -29.78 41.99 43.77
C ASP A 36 -29.09 40.65 43.87
N LEU A 37 -28.62 40.10 42.70
CA LEU A 37 -27.93 38.84 42.59
C LEU A 37 -26.65 38.78 43.45
N SER A 38 -25.91 39.89 43.50
CA SER A 38 -24.67 40.00 44.27
C SER A 38 -24.91 39.98 45.80
N GLU A 39 -25.95 40.63 46.26
CA GLU A 39 -26.35 40.65 47.68
C GLU A 39 -26.85 39.26 48.09
N LYS A 40 -27.65 38.58 47.30
CA LYS A 40 -28.12 37.22 47.57
C LYS A 40 -26.99 36.19 47.60
N LEU A 41 -25.95 36.39 46.78
CA LEU A 41 -24.77 35.51 46.81
C LEU A 41 -23.96 35.70 48.09
N LEU A 42 -23.87 36.90 48.65
CA LEU A 42 -23.20 37.18 49.92
C LEU A 42 -23.92 36.53 51.11
N HIS A 43 -25.29 36.48 51.07
CA HIS A 43 -26.12 35.94 52.15
C HIS A 43 -26.59 34.51 51.88
N LEU A 44 -25.95 33.77 50.92
CA LEU A 44 -26.27 32.37 50.61
C LEU A 44 -26.12 31.43 51.84
N ALA A 45 -25.16 31.69 52.71
CA ALA A 45 -24.95 30.88 53.92
C ALA A 45 -26.13 30.95 54.89
N ASP A 46 -26.71 32.13 55.06
CA ASP A 46 -27.92 32.35 55.90
C ASP A 46 -29.13 31.68 55.23
N GLY A 47 -29.29 31.87 53.92
CA GLY A 47 -30.31 31.20 53.14
C GLY A 47 -30.24 29.65 53.16
N PHE A 48 -29.01 29.11 53.22
CA PHE A 48 -28.77 27.67 53.33
C PHE A 48 -29.24 27.14 54.69
N SER A 49 -28.90 27.83 55.81
CA SER A 49 -29.34 27.41 57.13
C SER A 49 -30.87 27.38 57.22
N LEU A 50 -31.57 28.42 56.69
CA LEU A 50 -33.01 28.51 56.67
C LEU A 50 -33.67 27.44 55.75
N ALA A 51 -33.08 27.15 54.60
CA ALA A 51 -33.63 26.14 53.67
C ALA A 51 -33.52 24.71 54.21
N PHE A 52 -32.50 24.42 55.02
CA PHE A 52 -32.24 23.09 55.61
C PHE A 52 -32.70 22.95 57.07
N GLU A 53 -33.31 23.98 57.66
CA GLU A 53 -34.00 23.87 58.94
C GLU A 53 -35.12 22.82 58.95
N SER A 54 -35.76 22.63 57.79
CA SER A 54 -36.69 21.54 57.55
C SER A 54 -36.23 20.65 56.41
N ALA A 55 -36.24 19.34 56.57
CA ALA A 55 -35.97 18.37 55.52
C ALA A 55 -37.13 18.22 54.51
N ALA A 56 -38.24 18.90 54.69
CA ALA A 56 -39.36 18.82 53.75
C ALA A 56 -39.04 19.43 52.39
N PRO A 57 -39.47 18.85 51.27
CA PRO A 57 -39.27 19.40 49.94
C PRO A 57 -40.04 20.73 49.79
N SER A 58 -39.47 21.71 49.11
CA SER A 58 -40.15 22.92 48.71
C SER A 58 -41.02 22.68 47.50
N PHE A 59 -42.26 23.10 47.56
CA PHE A 59 -43.22 23.04 46.42
C PHE A 59 -43.33 24.40 45.70
N HIS A 60 -42.46 25.37 46.04
CA HIS A 60 -42.46 26.64 45.34
C HIS A 60 -42.01 26.45 43.87
N LEU A 61 -42.71 27.07 42.93
CA LEU A 61 -42.51 26.82 41.47
C LEU A 61 -41.07 27.08 41.03
N PHE A 62 -40.40 28.12 41.56
CA PHE A 62 -39.03 28.46 41.29
C PHE A 62 -38.07 27.35 41.78
N ASP A 63 -38.23 26.89 43.00
CA ASP A 63 -37.38 25.88 43.65
C ASP A 63 -37.51 24.54 42.89
N LEU A 64 -38.74 24.19 42.49
CA LEU A 64 -39.00 22.99 41.70
C LEU A 64 -38.37 23.09 40.31
N ALA A 65 -38.49 24.27 39.65
CA ALA A 65 -37.87 24.49 38.32
C ALA A 65 -36.33 24.36 38.37
N VAL A 66 -35.70 24.92 39.39
CA VAL A 66 -34.24 24.76 39.62
C VAL A 66 -33.89 23.31 39.91
N GLY A 67 -34.70 22.60 40.71
CA GLY A 67 -34.52 21.19 41.00
C GLY A 67 -34.53 20.32 39.74
N VAL A 68 -35.59 20.48 38.91
CA VAL A 68 -35.74 19.71 37.68
C VAL A 68 -34.60 20.06 36.65
N ALA A 69 -34.33 21.36 36.47
CA ALA A 69 -33.28 21.80 35.53
C ALA A 69 -31.89 21.24 35.91
N GLY A 70 -31.53 21.32 37.21
CA GLY A 70 -30.26 20.77 37.72
C GLY A 70 -30.16 19.24 37.53
N ALA A 71 -31.23 18.51 37.85
CA ALA A 71 -31.27 17.06 37.67
C ALA A 71 -31.17 16.63 36.20
N VAL A 72 -31.85 17.37 35.30
CA VAL A 72 -31.75 17.13 33.85
C VAL A 72 -30.37 17.43 33.33
N ALA A 73 -29.75 18.55 33.73
CA ALA A 73 -28.37 18.89 33.36
C ALA A 73 -27.38 17.82 33.81
N LEU A 74 -27.50 17.35 35.05
CA LEU A 74 -26.66 16.27 35.59
C LEU A 74 -26.88 14.96 34.79
N ARG A 75 -28.12 14.63 34.45
CA ARG A 75 -28.46 13.45 33.66
C ARG A 75 -27.86 13.52 32.24
N LEU A 76 -27.90 14.67 31.59
CA LEU A 76 -27.28 14.92 30.28
C LEU A 76 -25.77 14.79 30.36
N MET A 77 -25.15 15.36 31.40
CA MET A 77 -23.70 15.27 31.59
C MET A 77 -23.24 13.81 31.77
N VAL A 78 -23.98 13.03 32.60
CA VAL A 78 -23.70 11.58 32.78
C VAL A 78 -23.93 10.81 31.48
N TYR A 79 -24.97 11.15 30.72
CA TYR A 79 -25.24 10.54 29.42
C TYR A 79 -24.11 10.82 28.41
N CYS A 80 -23.67 12.08 28.27
CA CYS A 80 -22.58 12.45 27.36
C CYS A 80 -21.26 11.77 27.77
N LYS A 81 -20.95 11.75 29.09
CA LYS A 81 -19.75 11.06 29.60
C LYS A 81 -19.83 9.55 29.35
N SER A 82 -20.97 8.93 29.57
CA SER A 82 -21.20 7.51 29.32
C SER A 82 -21.07 7.15 27.83
N LYS A 83 -21.58 8.00 26.93
CA LYS A 83 -21.50 7.80 25.47
C LYS A 83 -20.05 7.90 24.96
N ASN A 84 -19.24 8.78 25.57
CA ASN A 84 -17.84 9.04 25.20
C ASN A 84 -16.86 8.22 26.04
N ALA A 85 -17.32 7.47 27.04
CA ALA A 85 -16.45 6.66 27.87
C ALA A 85 -15.83 5.51 27.07
N LYS A 86 -14.50 5.44 27.03
CA LYS A 86 -13.77 4.28 26.52
C LYS A 86 -14.15 3.07 27.37
N LYS A 87 -14.75 2.05 26.76
CA LYS A 87 -15.10 0.81 27.43
C LYS A 87 -13.84 -0.03 27.65
N TYR A 88 -13.20 0.16 28.78
CA TYR A 88 -12.11 -0.74 29.20
C TYR A 88 -12.70 -2.04 29.75
N ARG A 89 -12.21 -3.17 29.25
CA ARG A 89 -12.56 -4.49 29.79
C ARG A 89 -11.59 -4.81 30.92
N ARG A 90 -12.12 -5.21 32.10
CA ARG A 90 -11.27 -5.71 33.19
C ARG A 90 -10.54 -6.97 32.72
N GLY A 91 -9.22 -7.05 32.95
CA GLY A 91 -8.38 -8.20 32.59
C GLY A 91 -7.82 -8.18 31.16
N VAL A 92 -7.94 -7.07 30.42
CA VAL A 92 -7.33 -6.89 29.09
C VAL A 92 -6.32 -5.75 29.15
N GLU A 93 -5.05 -6.09 29.09
CA GLU A 93 -3.95 -5.13 29.30
C GLU A 93 -3.80 -4.10 28.19
N TYR A 94 -4.26 -4.38 26.96
CA TYR A 94 -3.99 -3.57 25.75
C TYR A 94 -5.26 -3.21 24.96
N GLY A 95 -6.18 -2.48 25.58
CA GLY A 95 -7.31 -1.85 24.88
C GLY A 95 -8.59 -2.67 24.81
N SER A 96 -9.55 -2.21 23.99
CA SER A 96 -10.88 -2.80 23.87
C SER A 96 -11.02 -3.85 22.76
N ALA A 97 -9.90 -4.35 22.23
CA ALA A 97 -9.90 -5.36 21.16
C ALA A 97 -10.45 -6.68 21.69
N ARG A 98 -11.26 -7.35 20.84
CA ARG A 98 -11.79 -8.70 21.06
C ARG A 98 -11.73 -9.49 19.77
N TRP A 99 -11.72 -10.78 19.87
CA TRP A 99 -11.92 -11.62 18.69
C TRP A 99 -13.31 -11.34 18.08
N GLY A 100 -13.33 -11.16 16.75
CA GLY A 100 -14.57 -10.99 16.02
C GLY A 100 -15.38 -12.30 15.98
N GLY A 101 -16.69 -12.17 15.95
CA GLY A 101 -17.61 -13.30 15.70
C GLY A 101 -18.28 -13.16 14.32
N PRO A 102 -19.07 -14.15 13.89
CA PRO A 102 -19.74 -14.13 12.57
C PRO A 102 -20.56 -12.86 12.30
N LYS A 103 -21.17 -12.28 13.33
CA LYS A 103 -21.94 -11.02 13.23
C LYS A 103 -21.06 -9.79 12.95
N ASP A 104 -19.80 -9.83 13.36
CA ASP A 104 -18.87 -8.73 13.14
C ASP A 104 -18.31 -8.77 11.70
N ILE A 105 -18.26 -9.94 11.09
CA ILE A 105 -17.71 -10.18 9.74
C ILE A 105 -18.79 -10.06 8.67
N ALA A 106 -20.05 -10.40 8.99
CA ALA A 106 -21.17 -10.41 8.05
C ALA A 106 -21.29 -9.16 7.15
N PRO A 107 -21.05 -7.91 7.64
CA PRO A 107 -21.12 -6.70 6.80
C PRO A 107 -20.04 -6.63 5.71
N TYR A 108 -19.00 -7.46 5.79
CA TYR A 108 -17.85 -7.46 4.88
C TYR A 108 -17.84 -8.64 3.91
N ILE A 109 -18.90 -9.47 3.94
CA ILE A 109 -19.08 -10.63 3.07
C ILE A 109 -20.05 -10.27 1.95
N ASP A 110 -19.70 -10.64 0.71
CA ASP A 110 -20.66 -10.58 -0.38
C ASP A 110 -21.59 -11.80 -0.34
N PRO A 111 -22.92 -11.62 -0.56
CA PRO A 111 -23.86 -12.73 -0.58
C PRO A 111 -23.54 -13.77 -1.65
N VAL A 112 -23.02 -13.35 -2.81
CA VAL A 112 -22.58 -14.23 -3.88
C VAL A 112 -21.22 -14.81 -3.52
N PHE A 113 -21.10 -16.13 -3.46
CA PHE A 113 -19.87 -16.81 -3.05
C PHE A 113 -18.65 -16.41 -3.89
N ASP A 114 -18.83 -16.37 -5.20
CA ASP A 114 -17.74 -16.10 -6.16
C ASP A 114 -17.20 -14.68 -6.11
N ASN A 115 -17.88 -13.78 -5.41
CA ASN A 115 -17.51 -12.37 -5.24
C ASN A 115 -16.65 -12.11 -4.01
N ASN A 116 -16.08 -13.16 -3.42
CA ASN A 116 -15.32 -13.04 -2.18
C ASN A 116 -13.89 -13.56 -2.30
N ILE A 117 -12.98 -12.96 -1.55
CA ILE A 117 -11.68 -13.54 -1.21
C ILE A 117 -11.92 -14.54 -0.08
N LEU A 118 -11.47 -15.77 -0.27
CA LEU A 118 -11.61 -16.85 0.68
C LEU A 118 -10.45 -16.81 1.69
N LEU A 119 -10.76 -16.56 2.96
CA LEU A 119 -9.76 -16.48 4.02
C LEU A 119 -9.57 -17.82 4.72
N THR A 120 -10.68 -18.49 5.04
CA THR A 120 -10.73 -19.81 5.65
C THR A 120 -11.88 -20.61 5.05
N GLN A 121 -12.17 -21.78 5.56
CA GLN A 121 -13.32 -22.58 5.15
C GLN A 121 -14.65 -21.85 5.38
N THR A 122 -14.74 -21.04 6.43
CA THR A 122 -15.97 -20.33 6.84
C THR A 122 -15.92 -18.84 6.59
N GLU A 123 -14.73 -18.23 6.61
CA GLU A 123 -14.57 -16.79 6.58
C GLU A 123 -14.12 -16.30 5.21
N ARG A 124 -14.71 -15.21 4.77
CA ARG A 124 -14.47 -14.61 3.46
C ARG A 124 -14.66 -13.10 3.51
N LEU A 125 -14.09 -12.40 2.53
CA LEU A 125 -14.12 -10.95 2.42
C LEU A 125 -14.54 -10.56 1.00
N THR A 126 -15.51 -9.67 0.86
CA THR A 126 -15.97 -9.20 -0.46
C THR A 126 -14.84 -8.62 -1.31
N MET A 127 -14.87 -8.91 -2.62
CA MET A 127 -13.97 -8.29 -3.60
C MET A 127 -14.34 -6.83 -3.91
N ASN A 128 -15.52 -6.36 -3.49
CA ASN A 128 -15.97 -5.00 -3.73
C ASN A 128 -15.02 -3.98 -3.09
N ASN A 129 -14.38 -3.14 -3.93
CA ASN A 129 -13.47 -2.07 -3.50
C ASN A 129 -14.20 -0.77 -3.16
N ARG A 130 -15.47 -0.62 -3.59
CA ARG A 130 -16.28 0.59 -3.41
C ARG A 130 -17.66 0.23 -2.90
N PRO A 131 -17.77 -0.27 -1.63
CA PRO A 131 -19.07 -0.58 -1.05
C PRO A 131 -19.91 0.70 -0.88
N LYS A 132 -21.24 0.54 -0.88
CA LYS A 132 -22.19 1.66 -0.69
C LYS A 132 -21.98 2.37 0.65
N ASP A 133 -21.68 1.63 1.72
CA ASP A 133 -21.26 2.20 3.00
C ASP A 133 -19.72 2.19 3.09
N PRO A 134 -19.06 3.37 3.06
CA PRO A 134 -17.61 3.48 3.19
C PRO A 134 -17.04 2.85 4.47
N LYS A 135 -17.86 2.72 5.53
CA LYS A 135 -17.44 2.08 6.78
C LYS A 135 -17.21 0.57 6.63
N THR A 136 -17.74 -0.04 5.59
CA THR A 136 -17.53 -1.45 5.27
C THR A 136 -16.38 -1.69 4.30
N ALA A 137 -15.76 -0.62 3.76
CA ALA A 137 -14.54 -0.75 2.98
C ALA A 137 -13.40 -1.28 3.86
N ARG A 138 -12.69 -2.29 3.37
CA ARG A 138 -11.54 -2.91 4.06
C ARG A 138 -10.38 -3.07 3.11
N ASN A 139 -9.18 -2.95 3.68
CA ASN A 139 -7.96 -3.36 3.01
C ASN A 139 -8.04 -4.88 2.75
N LYS A 140 -7.62 -5.29 1.56
CA LYS A 140 -7.65 -6.68 1.09
C LYS A 140 -6.27 -7.33 1.09
N ASN A 141 -5.28 -6.71 1.73
CA ASN A 141 -3.99 -7.34 1.96
C ASN A 141 -4.16 -8.47 2.97
N VAL A 142 -3.77 -9.68 2.57
CA VAL A 142 -3.89 -10.88 3.39
C VAL A 142 -2.50 -11.46 3.61
N LEU A 143 -2.14 -11.68 4.86
CA LEU A 143 -0.91 -12.37 5.26
C LEU A 143 -1.26 -13.79 5.71
N VAL A 144 -0.75 -14.79 4.99
CA VAL A 144 -0.92 -16.21 5.32
C VAL A 144 0.37 -16.80 5.85
N ILE A 145 0.38 -17.16 7.13
CA ILE A 145 1.55 -17.71 7.83
C ILE A 145 1.38 -19.21 8.01
N GLY A 146 2.42 -19.97 7.68
CA GLY A 146 2.44 -21.43 7.88
C GLY A 146 3.77 -22.01 7.44
N GLY A 147 4.20 -23.09 8.07
CA GLY A 147 5.41 -23.84 7.74
C GLY A 147 5.36 -24.51 6.36
N SER A 148 6.44 -25.14 5.94
CA SER A 148 6.46 -25.97 4.74
C SER A 148 5.45 -27.11 4.87
N GLY A 149 4.71 -27.42 3.81
CA GLY A 149 3.69 -28.48 3.82
C GLY A 149 2.36 -28.12 4.53
N SER A 150 2.22 -26.93 5.14
CA SER A 150 0.98 -26.53 5.84
C SER A 150 -0.23 -26.30 4.92
N GLY A 151 -0.06 -26.46 3.62
CA GLY A 151 -1.15 -26.35 2.66
C GLY A 151 -1.52 -24.94 2.23
N LYS A 152 -0.67 -23.90 2.47
CA LYS A 152 -0.92 -22.51 2.04
C LYS A 152 -1.39 -22.40 0.59
N THR A 153 -0.69 -23.05 -0.32
CA THR A 153 -1.06 -23.05 -1.74
C THR A 153 -2.40 -23.76 -1.98
N ARG A 154 -2.63 -24.91 -1.33
CA ARG A 154 -3.83 -25.71 -1.52
C ARG A 154 -5.09 -25.08 -0.96
N PHE A 155 -5.00 -24.49 0.25
CA PHE A 155 -6.18 -24.01 0.97
C PHE A 155 -6.41 -22.51 0.85
N PHE A 156 -5.43 -21.73 0.40
CA PHE A 156 -5.58 -20.30 0.21
C PHE A 156 -5.38 -19.88 -1.25
N VAL A 157 -4.21 -20.15 -1.86
CA VAL A 157 -3.90 -19.62 -3.20
C VAL A 157 -4.83 -20.19 -4.27
N LYS A 158 -4.94 -21.52 -4.38
CA LYS A 158 -5.78 -22.15 -5.40
C LYS A 158 -7.26 -21.81 -5.28
N PRO A 159 -7.91 -21.88 -4.11
CA PRO A 159 -9.31 -21.47 -3.98
C PRO A 159 -9.55 -20.01 -4.38
N ASN A 160 -8.62 -19.11 -4.06
CA ASN A 160 -8.75 -17.70 -4.46
C ASN A 160 -8.52 -17.48 -5.96
N LEU A 161 -7.65 -18.24 -6.60
CA LEU A 161 -7.54 -18.23 -8.07
C LEU A 161 -8.80 -18.78 -8.74
N MET A 162 -9.49 -19.74 -8.13
CA MET A 162 -10.77 -20.26 -8.63
C MET A 162 -11.90 -19.25 -8.54
N GLN A 163 -11.80 -18.19 -7.74
CA GLN A 163 -12.74 -17.07 -7.75
C GLN A 163 -12.66 -16.21 -9.03
N CYS A 164 -11.81 -16.59 -9.98
CA CYS A 164 -11.79 -16.06 -11.35
C CYS A 164 -13.14 -16.17 -12.09
N VAL A 165 -14.04 -17.02 -11.61
CA VAL A 165 -15.41 -17.19 -12.14
C VAL A 165 -16.34 -16.01 -11.81
N SER A 166 -15.96 -15.13 -10.87
CA SER A 166 -16.75 -13.94 -10.54
C SER A 166 -17.04 -13.11 -11.79
N LYS A 167 -18.32 -12.78 -11.98
CA LYS A 167 -18.78 -11.92 -13.07
C LYS A 167 -18.85 -10.45 -12.67
N ASP A 168 -19.14 -10.19 -11.39
CA ASP A 168 -19.33 -8.83 -10.88
C ASP A 168 -18.01 -8.12 -10.58
N TYR A 169 -16.98 -8.89 -10.21
CA TYR A 169 -15.65 -8.37 -9.86
C TYR A 169 -14.54 -9.08 -10.67
N PRO A 170 -14.49 -8.85 -11.99
CA PRO A 170 -13.40 -9.40 -12.80
C PRO A 170 -12.07 -8.84 -12.31
N THR A 171 -11.19 -9.72 -11.86
CA THR A 171 -9.89 -9.36 -11.27
C THR A 171 -8.77 -9.99 -12.07
N SER A 172 -7.77 -9.21 -12.48
CA SER A 172 -6.53 -9.76 -13.03
C SER A 172 -5.64 -10.27 -11.90
N PHE A 173 -4.81 -11.26 -12.22
CA PHE A 173 -3.91 -11.90 -11.25
C PHE A 173 -2.46 -11.73 -11.65
N VAL A 174 -1.60 -11.40 -10.69
CA VAL A 174 -0.14 -11.55 -10.80
C VAL A 174 0.28 -12.56 -9.74
N ILE A 175 0.83 -13.69 -10.18
CA ILE A 175 1.04 -14.87 -9.37
C ILE A 175 2.53 -15.23 -9.40
N THR A 176 3.20 -15.16 -8.25
CA THR A 176 4.54 -15.72 -8.11
C THR A 176 4.44 -17.23 -7.83
N ASP A 177 4.89 -18.05 -8.80
CA ASP A 177 4.84 -19.51 -8.74
C ASP A 177 6.26 -20.10 -8.86
N PRO A 178 7.04 -20.17 -7.77
CA PRO A 178 8.44 -20.60 -7.82
C PRO A 178 8.65 -22.02 -8.34
N LYS A 179 7.63 -22.85 -8.30
CA LYS A 179 7.68 -24.25 -8.74
C LYS A 179 7.09 -24.44 -10.14
N GLY A 180 6.40 -23.46 -10.69
CA GLY A 180 5.68 -23.58 -11.96
C GLY A 180 4.51 -24.58 -11.92
N SER A 181 4.07 -25.00 -10.72
CA SER A 181 3.02 -26.02 -10.58
C SER A 181 1.62 -25.43 -10.66
N LEU A 182 1.44 -24.18 -10.23
CA LEU A 182 0.13 -23.52 -10.22
C LEU A 182 -0.42 -23.32 -11.62
N ILE A 183 0.41 -22.90 -12.57
CA ILE A 183 -0.04 -22.71 -13.95
C ILE A 183 -0.54 -24.02 -14.57
N GLY A 184 0.11 -25.15 -14.28
CA GLY A 184 -0.33 -26.46 -14.76
C GLY A 184 -1.69 -26.90 -14.17
N GLU A 185 -1.98 -26.48 -12.93
CA GLU A 185 -3.21 -26.87 -12.24
C GLU A 185 -4.40 -25.95 -12.50
N VAL A 186 -4.18 -24.64 -12.60
CA VAL A 186 -5.28 -23.66 -12.72
C VAL A 186 -5.30 -22.91 -14.07
N GLY A 187 -4.24 -22.99 -14.86
CA GLY A 187 -4.10 -22.22 -16.09
C GLY A 187 -5.24 -22.49 -17.08
N GLN A 188 -5.64 -23.75 -17.27
CA GLN A 188 -6.74 -24.08 -18.18
C GLN A 188 -8.10 -23.56 -17.69
N LEU A 189 -8.33 -23.54 -16.39
CA LEU A 189 -9.54 -22.92 -15.82
C LEU A 189 -9.58 -21.43 -16.13
N LEU A 190 -8.46 -20.73 -15.92
CA LEU A 190 -8.35 -19.30 -16.21
C LEU A 190 -8.64 -19.01 -17.70
N VAL A 191 -8.07 -19.79 -18.61
CA VAL A 191 -8.36 -19.65 -20.06
C VAL A 191 -9.85 -19.84 -20.34
N ARG A 192 -10.50 -20.86 -19.75
CA ARG A 192 -11.94 -21.10 -19.89
C ARG A 192 -12.79 -19.95 -19.32
N CYS A 193 -12.30 -19.26 -18.31
CA CYS A 193 -12.93 -18.07 -17.73
C CYS A 193 -12.63 -16.77 -18.51
N GLY A 194 -11.96 -16.87 -19.66
CA GLY A 194 -11.66 -15.74 -20.55
C GLY A 194 -10.44 -14.92 -20.16
N TYR A 195 -9.54 -15.48 -19.37
CA TYR A 195 -8.27 -14.84 -19.02
C TYR A 195 -7.22 -15.04 -20.12
N ARG A 196 -6.45 -13.99 -20.37
CA ARG A 196 -5.17 -14.12 -21.09
C ARG A 196 -4.14 -14.60 -20.07
N VAL A 197 -3.61 -15.79 -20.30
CA VAL A 197 -2.57 -16.37 -19.43
C VAL A 197 -1.21 -15.97 -19.99
N LYS A 198 -0.42 -15.28 -19.21
CA LYS A 198 0.92 -14.83 -19.53
C LYS A 198 1.93 -15.42 -18.56
N VAL A 199 3.14 -15.72 -19.06
CA VAL A 199 4.18 -16.43 -18.29
C VAL A 199 5.50 -15.74 -18.48
N LEU A 200 6.11 -15.30 -17.36
CA LEU A 200 7.51 -14.92 -17.31
C LEU A 200 8.25 -16.01 -16.51
N ASN A 201 9.09 -16.78 -17.18
CA ASN A 201 9.81 -17.89 -16.58
C ASN A 201 11.32 -17.61 -16.63
N THR A 202 11.89 -17.23 -15.48
CA THR A 202 13.33 -16.96 -15.35
C THR A 202 14.15 -18.20 -14.95
N ILE A 203 13.50 -19.36 -14.75
CA ILE A 203 14.18 -20.65 -14.51
C ILE A 203 14.44 -21.36 -15.85
N ASN A 204 13.50 -21.27 -16.77
CA ASN A 204 13.61 -21.85 -18.10
C ASN A 204 13.10 -20.84 -19.14
N PHE A 205 14.01 -20.10 -19.71
CA PHE A 205 13.72 -19.01 -20.64
C PHE A 205 13.00 -19.49 -21.90
N SER A 206 13.25 -20.73 -22.38
CA SER A 206 12.56 -21.28 -23.55
C SER A 206 11.05 -21.51 -23.33
N LYS A 207 10.58 -21.47 -22.08
CA LYS A 207 9.17 -21.56 -21.68
C LYS A 207 8.61 -20.23 -21.20
N SER A 208 9.31 -19.14 -21.45
CA SER A 208 8.89 -17.79 -21.09
C SER A 208 8.33 -17.05 -22.30
N MET A 209 7.38 -16.17 -22.06
CA MET A 209 7.02 -15.12 -23.01
C MET A 209 8.10 -14.02 -22.97
N ARG A 210 8.28 -13.32 -24.09
CA ARG A 210 9.26 -12.25 -24.23
C ARG A 210 8.85 -11.03 -23.42
N TYR A 211 9.85 -10.35 -22.87
CA TYR A 211 9.70 -9.14 -22.08
C TYR A 211 10.74 -8.10 -22.48
N ASN A 212 10.31 -7.00 -23.04
CA ASN A 212 11.18 -5.89 -23.41
C ASN A 212 10.81 -4.61 -22.67
N PRO A 213 11.60 -4.16 -21.69
CA PRO A 213 11.30 -2.97 -20.90
C PRO A 213 11.30 -1.67 -21.72
N PHE A 214 11.91 -1.61 -22.91
CA PHE A 214 11.85 -0.43 -23.78
C PHE A 214 10.41 -0.14 -24.24
N ARG A 215 9.55 -1.15 -24.38
CA ARG A 215 8.14 -0.98 -24.78
C ARG A 215 7.29 -0.22 -23.76
N TYR A 216 7.78 -0.07 -22.51
CA TYR A 216 7.10 0.65 -21.42
C TYR A 216 7.67 2.05 -21.20
N ILE A 217 8.54 2.54 -22.08
CA ILE A 217 9.05 3.91 -22.07
C ILE A 217 8.07 4.78 -22.83
N HIS A 218 7.43 5.71 -22.13
CA HIS A 218 6.49 6.69 -22.70
C HIS A 218 6.99 8.13 -22.54
N SER A 219 8.06 8.34 -21.79
CA SER A 219 8.62 9.66 -21.49
C SER A 219 10.09 9.57 -21.04
N GLU A 220 10.80 10.69 -21.10
CA GLU A 220 12.17 10.81 -20.56
C GLU A 220 12.26 10.38 -19.08
N LYS A 221 11.19 10.57 -18.31
CA LYS A 221 11.11 10.12 -16.92
C LYS A 221 11.20 8.59 -16.80
N ASP A 222 10.64 7.87 -17.78
CA ASP A 222 10.65 6.42 -17.77
C ASP A 222 12.05 5.88 -18.18
N ILE A 223 12.76 6.59 -19.07
CA ILE A 223 14.18 6.33 -19.32
C ILE A 223 14.98 6.39 -18.01
N LEU A 224 14.82 7.48 -17.25
CA LEU A 224 15.51 7.63 -15.97
C LEU A 224 15.13 6.55 -14.94
N LYS A 225 13.88 6.08 -14.95
CA LYS A 225 13.44 4.96 -14.10
C LYS A 225 14.10 3.64 -14.52
N LEU A 226 14.13 3.36 -15.83
CA LEU A 226 14.77 2.15 -16.36
C LEU A 226 16.25 2.12 -16.00
N VAL A 227 16.99 3.22 -16.25
CA VAL A 227 18.39 3.37 -15.88
C VAL A 227 18.60 3.18 -14.38
N ASN A 228 17.74 3.77 -13.56
CA ASN A 228 17.85 3.65 -12.11
C ASN A 228 17.62 2.19 -11.65
N THR A 229 16.64 1.52 -12.24
CA THR A 229 16.33 0.12 -11.96
C THR A 229 17.49 -0.79 -12.38
N LEU A 230 18.06 -0.56 -13.56
CA LEU A 230 19.23 -1.29 -14.05
C LEU A 230 20.39 -1.17 -13.06
N ILE A 231 20.78 0.06 -12.70
CA ILE A 231 21.90 0.32 -11.79
C ILE A 231 21.63 -0.28 -10.41
N CYS A 232 20.43 -0.12 -9.86
CA CYS A 232 20.09 -0.64 -8.53
C CYS A 232 20.14 -2.16 -8.45
N ASN A 233 19.70 -2.86 -9.51
CA ASN A 233 19.61 -4.32 -9.52
C ASN A 233 20.90 -5.01 -9.96
N THR A 234 21.87 -4.27 -10.52
CA THR A 234 23.16 -4.82 -10.93
C THR A 234 24.32 -4.41 -10.02
N LYS A 235 24.03 -3.85 -8.84
CA LYS A 235 25.05 -3.57 -7.81
C LYS A 235 25.63 -4.85 -7.26
N GLY A 236 26.96 -4.92 -7.19
CA GLY A 236 27.66 -5.99 -6.49
C GLY A 236 27.47 -5.91 -4.96
N GLU A 237 27.57 -7.05 -4.27
CA GLU A 237 27.59 -7.09 -2.80
C GLU A 237 28.85 -6.35 -2.30
N GLY A 238 28.66 -5.22 -1.59
CA GLY A 238 29.77 -4.48 -0.95
C GLY A 238 30.10 -3.11 -1.54
N GLU A 239 29.41 -2.66 -2.58
CA GLU A 239 29.57 -1.31 -3.13
C GLU A 239 29.13 -0.25 -2.09
N LYS A 240 30.11 0.36 -1.39
CA LYS A 240 29.90 1.43 -0.41
C LYS A 240 30.00 2.80 -1.07
N SER A 241 29.47 3.81 -0.40
CA SER A 241 29.25 5.21 -0.83
C SER A 241 30.40 6.01 -1.45
N ALA A 242 31.61 5.48 -1.59
CA ALA A 242 32.71 6.14 -2.31
C ALA A 242 32.53 6.12 -3.85
N GLU A 243 31.57 5.38 -4.36
CA GLU A 243 31.28 5.13 -5.77
C GLU A 243 30.27 6.11 -6.39
N ASP A 244 29.88 7.16 -5.70
CA ASP A 244 28.83 8.08 -6.15
C ASP A 244 29.17 8.74 -7.50
N PHE A 245 30.44 9.01 -7.75
CA PHE A 245 30.93 9.58 -9.04
C PHE A 245 30.75 8.59 -10.19
N TRP A 246 31.18 7.33 -10.04
CA TRP A 246 31.08 6.29 -11.07
C TRP A 246 29.62 6.01 -11.43
N ILE A 247 28.78 5.80 -10.43
CA ILE A 247 27.35 5.56 -10.60
C ILE A 247 26.65 6.73 -11.31
N LYS A 248 27.03 7.97 -10.98
CA LYS A 248 26.51 9.16 -11.66
C LYS A 248 26.91 9.21 -13.12
N SER A 249 28.15 8.86 -13.42
CA SER A 249 28.69 8.85 -14.78
C SER A 249 28.09 7.71 -15.62
N GLU A 250 27.96 6.50 -15.07
CA GLU A 250 27.25 5.39 -15.70
C GLU A 250 25.78 5.77 -16.03
N ARG A 251 25.12 6.46 -15.08
CA ARG A 251 23.74 6.93 -15.28
C ARG A 251 23.63 7.90 -16.45
N LEU A 252 24.59 8.80 -16.63
CA LEU A 252 24.62 9.73 -17.76
C LEU A 252 24.75 8.97 -19.07
N LEU A 253 25.70 8.02 -19.16
CA LEU A 253 25.91 7.21 -20.35
C LEU A 253 24.68 6.38 -20.69
N TYR A 254 24.14 5.60 -19.73
CA TYR A 254 22.93 4.82 -19.97
C TYR A 254 21.74 5.69 -20.37
N SER A 255 21.57 6.87 -19.74
CA SER A 255 20.49 7.78 -20.11
C SER A 255 20.64 8.33 -21.52
N ALA A 256 21.90 8.56 -21.96
CA ALA A 256 22.20 8.98 -23.33
C ALA A 256 21.88 7.87 -24.34
N LEU A 257 22.42 6.66 -24.12
CA LEU A 257 22.27 5.54 -25.06
C LEU A 257 20.84 5.05 -25.14
N ILE A 258 20.16 4.83 -24.01
CA ILE A 258 18.76 4.43 -23.97
C ILE A 258 17.86 5.53 -24.56
N GLY A 259 18.18 6.80 -24.29
CA GLY A 259 17.49 7.93 -24.89
C GLY A 259 17.67 7.96 -26.42
N TYR A 260 18.88 7.72 -26.92
CA TYR A 260 19.13 7.64 -28.37
C TYR A 260 18.32 6.50 -28.99
N ILE A 261 18.37 5.30 -28.43
CA ILE A 261 17.63 4.12 -28.93
C ILE A 261 16.11 4.42 -28.93
N TRP A 262 15.58 5.00 -27.88
CA TRP A 262 14.13 5.27 -27.78
C TRP A 262 13.62 6.31 -28.78
N TYR A 263 14.44 7.33 -29.12
CA TYR A 263 14.03 8.41 -30.02
C TYR A 263 14.32 8.14 -31.48
N GLU A 264 15.50 7.51 -31.77
CA GLU A 264 16.05 7.47 -33.12
C GLU A 264 16.11 6.06 -33.72
N ALA A 265 16.05 4.99 -32.89
CA ALA A 265 16.09 3.63 -33.41
C ALA A 265 14.73 3.15 -33.94
N PRO A 266 14.72 2.28 -34.94
CA PRO A 266 13.50 1.60 -35.37
C PRO A 266 12.98 0.63 -34.28
N ASP A 267 11.71 0.27 -34.37
CA ASP A 267 11.01 -0.51 -33.33
C ASP A 267 11.67 -1.84 -33.00
N ASP A 268 12.25 -2.52 -33.96
CA ASP A 268 12.96 -3.81 -33.82
C ASP A 268 14.32 -3.70 -33.16
N GLU A 269 14.92 -2.50 -33.17
CA GLU A 269 16.19 -2.19 -32.50
C GLU A 269 16.01 -1.58 -31.08
N MET A 270 14.78 -1.28 -30.66
CA MET A 270 14.51 -0.77 -29.30
C MET A 270 14.60 -1.89 -28.27
N ASN A 271 15.79 -2.37 -27.95
CA ASN A 271 16.03 -3.46 -27.02
C ASN A 271 17.42 -3.39 -26.35
N PHE A 272 17.69 -4.32 -25.40
CA PHE A 272 18.96 -4.40 -24.70
C PHE A 272 20.13 -4.91 -25.58
N THR A 273 19.85 -5.63 -26.67
CA THR A 273 20.89 -6.07 -27.61
C THR A 273 21.52 -4.86 -28.27
N THR A 274 20.73 -3.92 -28.76
CA THR A 274 21.22 -2.65 -29.34
C THR A 274 22.01 -1.83 -28.30
N LEU A 275 21.53 -1.76 -27.05
CA LEU A 275 22.25 -1.08 -25.97
C LEU A 275 23.64 -1.71 -25.75
N LEU A 276 23.73 -3.04 -25.72
CA LEU A 276 24.99 -3.77 -25.59
C LEU A 276 25.93 -3.48 -26.77
N GLU A 277 25.41 -3.51 -27.99
CA GLU A 277 26.20 -3.21 -29.20
C GLU A 277 26.74 -1.78 -29.18
N MET A 278 25.92 -0.80 -28.76
CA MET A 278 26.37 0.57 -28.61
C MET A 278 27.49 0.69 -27.57
N ILE A 279 27.39 0.00 -26.42
CA ILE A 279 28.46 0.02 -25.40
C ILE A 279 29.74 -0.67 -25.93
N ASN A 280 29.59 -1.82 -26.60
CA ASN A 280 30.72 -2.58 -27.13
C ASN A 280 31.44 -1.84 -28.26
N THR A 281 30.74 -1.00 -29.02
CA THR A 281 31.29 -0.17 -30.08
C THR A 281 31.76 1.21 -29.61
N SER A 282 31.41 1.57 -28.35
CA SER A 282 31.97 2.76 -27.72
C SER A 282 33.39 2.48 -27.27
N GLU A 283 34.32 3.24 -27.79
CA GLU A 283 35.75 3.15 -27.48
C GLU A 283 36.28 4.53 -27.05
N ALA A 284 37.11 4.57 -26.04
CA ALA A 284 37.83 5.78 -25.66
C ALA A 284 39.30 5.47 -25.62
N ARG A 285 40.11 6.18 -26.41
CA ARG A 285 41.57 6.02 -26.48
C ARG A 285 42.24 7.07 -25.63
N GLU A 286 43.24 6.66 -24.85
CA GLU A 286 44.02 7.58 -24.01
C GLU A 286 45.09 8.29 -24.81
N ASP A 287 45.65 7.61 -25.83
CA ASP A 287 46.73 8.04 -26.71
C ASP A 287 46.28 8.91 -27.88
N ASP A 288 44.98 8.93 -28.16
CA ASP A 288 44.36 9.74 -29.22
C ASP A 288 43.14 10.47 -28.73
N PRO A 289 43.28 11.71 -28.24
CA PRO A 289 42.13 12.50 -27.74
C PRO A 289 41.11 12.90 -28.82
N GLU A 290 41.51 12.87 -30.10
CA GLU A 290 40.66 13.20 -31.25
C GLU A 290 39.93 11.98 -31.81
N PHE A 291 40.23 10.79 -31.27
CA PHE A 291 39.53 9.56 -31.68
C PHE A 291 38.05 9.61 -31.38
N GLN A 292 37.26 9.36 -32.42
CA GLN A 292 35.82 9.26 -32.34
C GLN A 292 35.35 7.81 -32.61
N SER A 293 34.68 7.22 -31.66
CA SER A 293 34.04 5.92 -31.86
C SER A 293 32.82 6.05 -32.80
N PRO A 294 32.30 4.96 -33.35
CA PRO A 294 31.06 5.00 -34.12
C PRO A 294 29.89 5.64 -33.34
N VAL A 295 29.83 5.41 -32.06
CA VAL A 295 28.79 6.01 -31.18
C VAL A 295 28.98 7.51 -31.03
N ASP A 296 30.23 7.99 -30.88
CA ASP A 296 30.50 9.43 -30.83
C ASP A 296 30.00 10.11 -32.12
N GLN A 297 30.26 9.51 -33.29
CA GLN A 297 29.79 10.03 -34.58
C GLN A 297 28.26 10.03 -34.70
N MET A 298 27.59 9.03 -34.13
CA MET A 298 26.12 8.99 -34.10
C MET A 298 25.57 10.16 -33.27
N PHE A 299 26.14 10.44 -32.11
CA PHE A 299 25.75 11.56 -31.27
C PHE A 299 26.10 12.92 -31.87
N GLU A 300 27.24 13.06 -32.56
CA GLU A 300 27.59 14.28 -33.28
C GLU A 300 26.59 14.64 -34.37
N ARG A 301 26.16 13.65 -35.19
CA ARG A 301 25.11 13.84 -36.22
C ARG A 301 23.76 14.23 -35.59
N LEU A 302 23.41 13.64 -34.44
CA LEU A 302 22.20 13.98 -33.72
C LEU A 302 22.26 15.39 -33.13
N GLU A 303 23.46 15.79 -32.63
CA GLU A 303 23.70 17.12 -32.09
C GLU A 303 23.61 18.21 -33.16
N GLU A 304 24.12 17.94 -34.38
CA GLU A 304 23.97 18.83 -35.52
C GLU A 304 22.49 19.06 -35.88
N LYS A 305 21.67 18.01 -35.79
CA LYS A 305 20.25 18.03 -36.11
C LYS A 305 19.40 18.67 -35.00
N ASP A 306 19.66 18.32 -33.74
CA ASP A 306 18.97 18.82 -32.54
C ASP A 306 19.91 18.94 -31.34
N PRO A 307 20.53 20.11 -31.13
CA PRO A 307 21.44 20.36 -30.01
C PRO A 307 20.79 20.23 -28.62
N GLU A 308 19.47 20.36 -28.53
CA GLU A 308 18.71 20.29 -27.29
C GLU A 308 18.11 18.90 -27.04
N HIS A 309 18.38 17.95 -27.91
CA HIS A 309 17.91 16.58 -27.78
C HIS A 309 18.30 15.96 -26.44
N PHE A 310 17.37 15.26 -25.77
CA PHE A 310 17.61 14.67 -24.44
C PHE A 310 18.89 13.82 -24.39
N ALA A 311 19.04 12.92 -25.36
CA ALA A 311 20.18 12.00 -25.41
C ALA A 311 21.52 12.76 -25.57
N VAL A 312 21.55 13.78 -26.44
CA VAL A 312 22.73 14.65 -26.67
C VAL A 312 23.12 15.38 -25.39
N ARG A 313 22.14 15.96 -24.68
CA ARG A 313 22.41 16.64 -23.41
C ARG A 313 23.02 15.72 -22.33
N GLN A 314 22.60 14.44 -22.29
CA GLN A 314 23.20 13.47 -21.34
C GLN A 314 24.59 13.06 -21.81
N TYR A 315 24.79 12.84 -23.12
CA TYR A 315 26.06 12.43 -23.68
C TYR A 315 27.14 13.50 -23.54
N ARG A 316 26.81 14.76 -23.80
CA ARG A 316 27.74 15.90 -23.54
C ARG A 316 28.26 15.93 -22.10
N LYS A 317 27.38 15.66 -21.13
CA LYS A 317 27.78 15.60 -19.70
C LYS A 317 28.72 14.43 -19.43
N PHE A 318 28.52 13.29 -20.07
CA PHE A 318 29.41 12.14 -19.99
C PHE A 318 30.76 12.45 -20.61
N LEU A 319 30.80 13.14 -21.74
CA LEU A 319 32.04 13.54 -22.43
C LEU A 319 32.92 14.54 -21.64
N LEU A 320 32.37 15.21 -20.62
CA LEU A 320 33.18 16.06 -19.72
C LEU A 320 34.21 15.25 -18.90
N SER A 321 34.07 13.94 -18.85
CA SER A 321 35.02 13.04 -18.19
C SER A 321 36.28 12.90 -19.04
N ALA A 322 37.46 12.86 -18.40
CA ALA A 322 38.73 12.59 -19.08
C ALA A 322 38.74 11.21 -19.77
N GLY A 323 39.52 11.04 -20.84
CA GLY A 323 39.56 9.81 -21.64
C GLY A 323 39.74 8.52 -20.82
N LYS A 324 40.70 8.53 -19.88
CA LYS A 324 40.94 7.41 -18.95
C LYS A 324 39.72 7.09 -18.07
N THR A 325 39.04 8.12 -17.62
CA THR A 325 37.79 7.98 -16.82
C THR A 325 36.70 7.43 -17.70
N ARG A 326 36.55 7.88 -18.96
CA ARG A 326 35.55 7.36 -19.91
C ARG A 326 35.73 5.86 -20.16
N SER A 327 36.99 5.41 -20.44
CA SER A 327 37.28 3.98 -20.61
C SER A 327 36.87 3.16 -19.39
N SER A 328 37.16 3.63 -18.18
CA SER A 328 36.74 2.95 -16.95
C SER A 328 35.24 2.89 -16.78
N ILE A 329 34.50 3.96 -17.14
CA ILE A 329 33.05 3.99 -17.10
C ILE A 329 32.45 2.98 -18.11
N LEU A 330 32.98 2.94 -19.35
CA LEU A 330 32.57 1.99 -20.38
C LEU A 330 32.73 0.53 -19.93
N ILE A 331 33.89 0.21 -19.33
CA ILE A 331 34.12 -1.14 -18.75
C ILE A 331 33.14 -1.46 -17.66
N SER A 332 32.85 -0.51 -16.77
CA SER A 332 31.89 -0.69 -15.69
C SER A 332 30.48 -0.92 -16.22
N CYS A 333 30.06 -0.14 -17.22
CA CYS A 333 28.76 -0.31 -17.88
C CYS A 333 28.67 -1.69 -18.57
N GLY A 334 29.70 -2.11 -19.32
CA GLY A 334 29.76 -3.42 -19.94
C GLY A 334 29.65 -4.56 -18.91
N ALA A 335 30.38 -4.45 -17.79
CA ALA A 335 30.33 -5.44 -16.72
C ALA A 335 28.93 -5.55 -16.08
N ARG A 336 28.22 -4.44 -15.90
CA ARG A 336 26.83 -4.46 -15.40
C ARG A 336 25.85 -5.11 -16.36
N LEU A 337 26.11 -5.01 -17.67
CA LEU A 337 25.26 -5.62 -18.69
C LEU A 337 25.66 -7.06 -19.04
N ALA A 338 26.71 -7.61 -18.45
CA ALA A 338 27.14 -9.00 -18.70
C ALA A 338 26.01 -10.05 -18.59
N PRO A 339 25.03 -9.96 -17.66
CA PRO A 339 23.89 -10.88 -17.65
C PRO A 339 23.04 -10.85 -18.92
N PHE A 340 23.00 -9.72 -19.63
CA PHE A 340 22.24 -9.56 -20.88
C PHE A 340 23.01 -10.08 -22.10
N ASP A 341 24.27 -10.49 -21.94
CA ASP A 341 25.08 -11.14 -22.98
C ASP A 341 24.73 -12.62 -23.16
N ILE A 342 24.03 -13.19 -22.19
CA ILE A 342 23.53 -14.57 -22.27
C ILE A 342 22.50 -14.65 -23.39
N ARG A 343 22.71 -15.56 -24.35
CA ARG A 343 21.87 -15.71 -25.54
C ARG A 343 20.38 -15.82 -25.23
N GLU A 344 20.04 -16.66 -24.25
CA GLU A 344 18.64 -16.88 -23.85
C GLU A 344 18.01 -15.63 -23.24
N VAL A 345 18.79 -14.79 -22.58
CA VAL A 345 18.32 -13.50 -22.03
C VAL A 345 18.10 -12.49 -23.15
N ARG A 346 18.99 -12.43 -24.14
CA ARG A 346 18.80 -11.57 -25.32
C ARG A 346 17.51 -11.94 -26.05
N GLU A 347 17.31 -13.23 -26.36
CA GLU A 347 16.11 -13.73 -27.04
C GLU A 347 14.83 -13.41 -26.23
N LEU A 348 14.91 -13.47 -24.88
CA LEU A 348 13.80 -13.11 -23.98
C LEU A 348 13.46 -11.63 -24.06
N MET A 349 14.48 -10.75 -24.21
CA MET A 349 14.32 -9.30 -24.13
C MET A 349 14.31 -8.58 -25.48
N GLU A 350 14.22 -9.33 -26.57
CA GLU A 350 14.19 -8.79 -27.93
C GLU A 350 12.87 -8.07 -28.24
N ASP A 351 11.73 -8.68 -27.83
CA ASP A 351 10.40 -8.16 -28.05
C ASP A 351 9.54 -8.27 -26.80
N ASP A 352 8.30 -7.75 -26.81
CA ASP A 352 7.38 -7.79 -25.67
C ASP A 352 6.08 -8.54 -26.01
N GLU A 353 5.87 -9.67 -25.34
CA GLU A 353 4.63 -10.44 -25.38
C GLU A 353 3.81 -10.30 -24.08
N LEU A 354 4.44 -9.76 -23.03
CA LEU A 354 3.79 -9.65 -21.73
C LEU A 354 2.75 -8.54 -21.65
N GLU A 355 2.92 -7.43 -22.39
CA GLU A 355 1.97 -6.30 -22.40
C GLU A 355 1.51 -5.95 -20.96
N LEU A 356 2.47 -5.71 -20.07
CA LEU A 356 2.20 -5.52 -18.62
C LEU A 356 1.32 -4.31 -18.34
N ASP A 357 1.36 -3.30 -19.18
CA ASP A 357 0.52 -2.10 -19.14
C ASP A 357 -0.97 -2.40 -19.32
N THR A 358 -1.31 -3.52 -19.98
CA THR A 358 -2.70 -3.91 -20.24
C THR A 358 -3.32 -4.84 -19.17
N ILE A 359 -2.57 -5.22 -18.13
CA ILE A 359 -3.05 -6.18 -17.11
C ILE A 359 -4.29 -5.65 -16.37
N GLY A 360 -4.43 -4.33 -16.18
CA GLY A 360 -5.60 -3.72 -15.57
C GLY A 360 -6.83 -3.63 -16.47
N ASP A 361 -6.63 -3.60 -17.79
CA ASP A 361 -7.68 -3.34 -18.77
C ASP A 361 -8.35 -4.62 -19.29
N LYS A 362 -7.61 -5.71 -19.31
CA LYS A 362 -8.08 -7.01 -19.79
C LYS A 362 -7.87 -8.07 -18.71
N LYS A 363 -8.82 -9.03 -18.61
CA LYS A 363 -8.66 -10.16 -17.70
C LYS A 363 -7.36 -10.89 -18.00
N THR A 364 -6.35 -10.71 -17.16
CA THR A 364 -5.02 -11.28 -17.38
C THR A 364 -4.58 -12.04 -16.12
N ALA A 365 -3.97 -13.19 -16.32
CA ALA A 365 -3.29 -13.95 -15.29
C ALA A 365 -1.81 -14.08 -15.66
N LEU A 366 -0.95 -13.30 -15.01
CA LEU A 366 0.48 -13.33 -15.18
C LEU A 366 1.10 -14.27 -14.15
N PHE A 367 1.80 -15.30 -14.62
CA PHE A 367 2.59 -16.20 -13.79
C PHE A 367 4.06 -15.84 -13.86
N LEU A 368 4.63 -15.51 -12.69
CA LEU A 368 6.05 -15.25 -12.52
C LEU A 368 6.71 -16.52 -11.95
N ILE A 369 7.40 -17.27 -12.80
CA ILE A 369 8.12 -18.49 -12.43
C ILE A 369 9.59 -18.10 -12.22
N CYS A 370 9.99 -17.92 -10.96
CA CYS A 370 11.33 -17.49 -10.59
C CYS A 370 11.76 -18.19 -9.29
N LEU A 371 13.07 -18.39 -9.14
CA LEU A 371 13.63 -18.89 -7.88
C LEU A 371 13.36 -17.84 -6.79
N LEU A 372 12.67 -18.25 -5.73
CA LEU A 372 12.67 -17.49 -4.50
C LEU A 372 13.97 -17.80 -3.75
N TYR A 373 14.86 -16.83 -3.69
CA TYR A 373 15.95 -16.87 -2.70
C TYR A 373 15.31 -16.74 -1.31
N THR A 374 14.94 -17.87 -0.71
CA THR A 374 14.71 -17.91 0.72
C THR A 374 16.07 -17.85 1.37
N SER A 375 16.32 -16.88 2.26
CA SER A 375 17.42 -16.97 3.23
C SER A 375 17.42 -18.41 3.78
N PRO A 376 18.57 -19.08 3.89
CA PRO A 376 18.60 -20.44 4.44
C PRO A 376 17.84 -20.45 5.75
N SER A 377 16.88 -21.36 5.85
CA SER A 377 16.14 -21.57 7.10
C SER A 377 17.17 -21.85 8.19
N PRO A 378 17.01 -21.33 9.42
CA PRO A 378 17.89 -21.70 10.54
C PRO A 378 18.02 -23.20 10.76
N ARG A 379 17.16 -24.01 10.14
CA ARG A 379 17.21 -25.48 10.15
C ARG A 379 18.16 -26.07 9.09
N ASP A 380 18.47 -25.32 8.02
CA ASP A 380 19.35 -25.83 6.94
C ASP A 380 20.84 -25.76 7.32
N GLY A 381 21.18 -25.01 8.38
CA GLY A 381 22.52 -24.95 8.98
C GLY A 381 22.78 -25.96 10.12
N ALA A 382 21.79 -26.80 10.50
CA ALA A 382 21.89 -27.73 11.61
C ALA A 382 22.20 -29.18 11.16
N THR A 383 22.49 -29.40 9.89
CA THR A 383 22.82 -30.72 9.30
C THR A 383 24.14 -30.69 8.54
N SER A 384 25.16 -30.11 9.14
CA SER A 384 26.55 -30.31 8.73
C SER A 384 27.41 -30.61 9.94
#